data_3806a886363d7dc92a83d02c86eed75c
#
_entry.id   3806a886363d7dc92a83d02c86eed75c
#
_cell.length_a   1.000
_cell.length_b   1.000
_cell.length_c   1.000
_cell.angle_alpha   90.00
_cell.angle_beta   90.00
_cell.angle_gamma   90.00
#
_symmetry.space_group_name_H-M   'P 1'
#
loop_
_entity.id
_entity.type
_entity.pdbx_description
1 polymer ?
#
loop_
_entity_poly.entity_id
_entity_poly.type
_entity_poly.pdbx_seq_one_letter_code
_entity_poly.pdbx_strand_id
1 'polypeptide(L)'
;MATVLGGGYPASGAPGRDRLPRPAFPPGLRLDRQEGAGEVQTPVLGSELSVGDRVWFRHAKAGELCERFDVLHLIEGDRVVDTVPTYRGEGRTFL
;
A
#
# COMPACT_ATOMS: atom_id res chain seq x y z
N MET A 1 -15.33 10.37 -6.76
CA MET A 1 -14.60 9.12 -6.52
C MET A 1 -13.59 8.92 -7.62
N ALA A 2 -12.40 8.48 -7.27
CA ALA A 2 -11.36 8.14 -8.22
C ALA A 2 -10.95 6.69 -8.03
N THR A 3 -10.35 6.08 -9.04
CA THR A 3 -9.81 4.73 -8.94
C THR A 3 -8.32 4.78 -9.21
N VAL A 4 -7.52 4.30 -8.26
CA VAL A 4 -6.08 4.21 -8.43
C VAL A 4 -5.70 2.79 -8.84
N LEU A 5 -4.62 2.68 -9.61
CA LEU A 5 -4.08 1.37 -9.96
C LEU A 5 -3.27 0.84 -8.79
N GLY A 6 -3.54 -0.39 -8.42
CA GLY A 6 -2.93 -0.98 -7.23
C GLY A 6 -3.61 -0.49 -5.96
N GLY A 7 -2.84 -0.12 -4.97
CA GLY A 7 -3.32 0.35 -3.67
C GLY A 7 -3.07 -0.61 -2.54
N GLY A 8 -2.38 -1.71 -2.84
CA GLY A 8 -2.01 -2.68 -1.84
C GLY A 8 -2.98 -3.84 -1.73
N TYR A 9 -2.99 -4.49 -0.60
CA TYR A 9 -3.76 -5.70 -0.37
C TYR A 9 -4.31 -5.69 1.06
N PRO A 10 -5.44 -6.36 1.31
CA PRO A 10 -5.87 -6.62 2.67
C PRO A 10 -4.92 -7.63 3.31
N ALA A 11 -4.45 -7.33 4.51
CA ALA A 11 -3.62 -8.27 5.27
C ALA A 11 -4.47 -9.44 5.78
N SER A 12 -3.82 -10.56 6.08
CA SER A 12 -4.48 -11.74 6.63
C SER A 12 -5.03 -11.49 8.02
N GLY A 13 -6.07 -12.20 8.38
CA GLY A 13 -6.65 -12.14 9.70
C GLY A 13 -8.16 -11.88 9.68
N ALA A 14 -8.72 -11.61 10.85
CA ALA A 14 -10.14 -11.32 10.98
C ALA A 14 -10.50 -10.03 10.21
N PRO A 15 -11.71 -9.94 9.64
CA PRO A 15 -12.14 -8.73 8.95
C PRO A 15 -12.07 -7.51 9.87
N GLY A 16 -11.53 -6.39 9.34
CA GLY A 16 -11.41 -5.16 10.08
C GLY A 16 -10.57 -4.16 9.32
N ARG A 17 -10.60 -2.91 9.75
CA ARG A 17 -9.84 -1.83 9.11
C ARG A 17 -8.34 -1.99 9.29
N ASP A 18 -7.92 -2.65 10.35
CA ASP A 18 -6.53 -2.86 10.69
C ASP A 18 -5.80 -3.79 9.72
N ARG A 19 -6.51 -4.50 8.86
CA ARG A 19 -5.92 -5.33 7.82
C ARG A 19 -5.89 -4.67 6.44
N LEU A 20 -6.41 -3.45 6.33
CA LEU A 20 -6.45 -2.71 5.07
C LEU A 20 -5.31 -1.69 5.00
N PRO A 21 -4.73 -1.45 3.82
CA PRO A 21 -3.83 -0.32 3.65
C PRO A 21 -4.59 0.98 3.86
N ARG A 22 -3.87 2.03 4.26
CA ARG A 22 -4.47 3.33 4.56
C ARG A 22 -3.91 4.38 3.61
N PRO A 23 -4.76 5.15 2.92
CA PRO A 23 -4.27 6.27 2.13
C PRO A 23 -3.52 7.27 3.01
N ALA A 24 -2.30 7.61 2.62
CA ALA A 24 -1.44 8.52 3.38
C ALA A 24 -1.25 9.87 2.69
N PHE A 25 -1.30 9.92 1.38
CA PHE A 25 -1.14 11.14 0.61
C PHE A 25 -1.81 11.00 -0.77
N PRO A 26 -2.49 12.02 -1.28
CA PRO A 26 -2.77 13.32 -0.65
C PRO A 26 -3.64 13.19 0.60
N PRO A 27 -3.62 14.21 1.50
CA PRO A 27 -4.43 14.17 2.71
C PRO A 27 -5.93 14.17 2.38
N GLY A 28 -6.73 13.60 3.27
CA GLY A 28 -8.19 13.55 3.12
C GLY A 28 -8.72 12.38 2.32
N LEU A 29 -7.87 11.58 1.70
CA LEU A 29 -8.31 10.39 0.98
C LEU A 29 -8.76 9.29 1.94
N ARG A 30 -9.75 8.53 1.52
CA ARG A 30 -10.22 7.35 2.23
C ARG A 30 -10.64 6.26 1.25
N LEU A 31 -10.62 5.02 1.72
CA LEU A 31 -11.08 3.89 0.93
C LEU A 31 -12.61 3.89 0.86
N ASP A 32 -13.15 3.34 -0.22
CA ASP A 32 -14.55 3.02 -0.31
C ASP A 32 -14.89 1.90 0.68
N ARG A 33 -15.99 2.05 1.41
CA ARG A 33 -16.36 1.10 2.47
C ARG A 33 -16.72 -0.28 1.96
N GLN A 34 -17.27 -0.36 0.76
CA GLN A 34 -17.72 -1.63 0.21
C GLN A 34 -16.59 -2.38 -0.47
N GLU A 35 -15.80 -1.69 -1.27
CA GLU A 35 -14.75 -2.34 -2.04
C GLU A 35 -13.41 -2.43 -1.30
N GLY A 36 -13.11 -1.45 -0.46
CA GLY A 36 -11.84 -1.41 0.25
C GLY A 36 -10.66 -1.29 -0.71
N ALA A 37 -9.56 -1.96 -0.39
CA ALA A 37 -8.36 -1.97 -1.21
C ALA A 37 -8.34 -3.20 -2.13
N GLY A 38 -7.81 -3.04 -3.32
CA GLY A 38 -7.65 -4.13 -4.28
C GLY A 38 -6.22 -4.21 -4.81
N GLU A 39 -5.81 -5.39 -5.21
CA GLU A 39 -4.46 -5.61 -5.74
C GLU A 39 -4.28 -4.96 -7.11
N VAL A 40 -5.33 -4.90 -7.91
CA VAL A 40 -5.29 -4.34 -9.26
C VAL A 40 -5.74 -2.89 -9.26
N GLN A 41 -6.80 -2.58 -8.53
CA GLN A 41 -7.36 -1.24 -8.48
C GLN A 41 -8.04 -1.00 -7.15
N THR A 42 -8.04 0.26 -6.72
CA THR A 42 -8.62 0.67 -5.45
C THR A 42 -9.39 1.98 -5.65
N PRO A 43 -10.70 2.00 -5.40
CA PRO A 43 -11.44 3.25 -5.41
C PRO A 43 -11.15 4.07 -4.15
N VAL A 44 -10.96 5.37 -4.33
CA VAL A 44 -10.69 6.31 -3.23
C VAL A 44 -11.62 7.50 -3.29
N LEU A 45 -11.93 8.04 -2.13
CA LEU A 45 -12.83 9.18 -1.95
C LEU A 45 -12.11 10.29 -1.17
N GLY A 46 -12.62 11.51 -1.27
CA GLY A 46 -12.22 12.59 -0.37
C GLY A 46 -11.27 13.63 -0.94
N SER A 47 -10.77 13.44 -2.15
CA SER A 47 -9.93 14.45 -2.80
C SER A 47 -10.12 14.40 -4.32
N GLU A 48 -9.85 15.51 -4.99
CA GLU A 48 -9.82 15.54 -6.44
C GLU A 48 -8.45 15.05 -6.93
N LEU A 49 -8.49 14.11 -7.85
CA LEU A 49 -7.28 13.52 -8.43
C LEU A 49 -7.36 13.65 -9.96
N SER A 50 -6.21 13.89 -10.57
CA SER A 50 -6.06 13.89 -12.01
C SER A 50 -5.30 12.64 -12.44
N VAL A 51 -5.50 12.21 -13.68
CA VAL A 51 -4.76 11.07 -14.23
C VAL A 51 -3.27 11.37 -14.16
N GLY A 52 -2.51 10.43 -13.61
CA GLY A 52 -1.08 10.57 -13.41
C GLY A 52 -0.69 10.99 -12.00
N ASP A 53 -1.63 11.42 -11.18
CA ASP A 53 -1.34 11.74 -9.78
C ASP A 53 -0.93 10.48 -9.02
N ARG A 54 0.01 10.65 -8.09
CA ARG A 54 0.44 9.57 -7.23
C ARG A 54 -0.32 9.60 -5.92
N VAL A 55 -0.72 8.41 -5.48
CA VAL A 55 -1.36 8.20 -4.18
C VAL A 55 -0.48 7.26 -3.37
N TRP A 56 -0.22 7.63 -2.13
CA TRP A 56 0.61 6.84 -1.22
C TRP A 56 -0.25 6.16 -0.18
N PHE A 57 0.05 4.92 0.09
CA PHE A 57 -0.65 4.11 1.08
C PHE A 57 0.33 3.62 2.14
N ARG A 58 -0.14 3.54 3.37
CA ARG A 58 0.56 2.80 4.42
C ARG A 58 0.03 1.38 4.41
N HIS A 59 0.94 0.42 4.35
CA HIS A 59 0.54 -0.98 4.40
C HIS A 59 0.04 -1.35 5.81
N ALA A 60 -0.77 -2.40 5.88
CA ALA A 60 -1.17 -2.98 7.15
C ALA A 60 -0.16 -3.98 7.70
N LYS A 61 0.29 -4.65 8.19
CA LYS A 61 1.21 -5.69 8.65
C LYS A 61 2.50 -5.73 7.85
N ALA A 62 3.53 -5.15 8.42
CA ALA A 62 4.85 -5.03 7.79
C ALA A 62 5.48 -6.38 7.44
N GLY A 63 5.32 -7.39 8.30
CA GLY A 63 5.85 -8.72 8.03
C GLY A 63 5.24 -9.36 6.81
N GLU A 64 3.94 -9.22 6.64
CA GLU A 64 3.25 -9.74 5.46
C GLU A 64 3.66 -8.99 4.19
N LEU A 65 3.86 -7.68 4.27
CA LEU A 65 4.39 -6.91 3.15
C LEU A 65 5.76 -7.45 2.73
N CYS A 66 6.64 -7.72 3.67
CA CYS A 66 7.99 -8.22 3.40
C CYS A 66 8.02 -9.65 2.86
N GLU A 67 6.93 -10.38 2.96
CA GLU A 67 6.77 -11.69 2.34
C GLU A 67 6.26 -11.61 0.90
N ARG A 68 5.66 -10.48 0.51
CA ARG A 68 5.06 -10.31 -0.82
C ARG A 68 5.99 -9.66 -1.84
N PHE A 69 6.96 -8.87 -1.40
CA PHE A 69 7.84 -8.12 -2.27
C PHE A 69 9.29 -8.47 -2.00
N ASP A 70 10.10 -8.48 -3.06
CA ASP A 70 11.51 -8.85 -2.95
C ASP A 70 12.38 -7.74 -2.38
N VAL A 71 12.05 -6.49 -2.69
CA VAL A 71 12.84 -5.34 -2.27
C VAL A 71 11.95 -4.20 -1.82
N LEU A 72 12.52 -3.33 -1.00
CA LEU A 72 11.92 -2.07 -0.62
C LEU A 72 12.87 -0.94 -1.02
N HIS A 73 12.30 0.12 -1.58
CA HIS A 73 13.06 1.33 -1.91
C HIS A 73 12.93 2.32 -0.75
N LEU A 74 14.08 2.76 -0.23
CA LEU A 74 14.10 3.80 0.79
C LEU A 74 14.13 5.14 0.11
N ILE A 75 13.15 6.00 0.41
CA ILE A 75 12.95 7.27 -0.28
C ILE A 75 13.17 8.41 0.71
N GLU A 76 13.97 9.37 0.29
CA GLU A 76 14.16 10.62 1.02
C GLU A 76 13.81 11.78 0.07
N GLY A 77 12.74 12.52 0.41
CA GLY A 77 12.21 13.54 -0.48
C GLY A 77 11.65 12.93 -1.76
N ASP A 78 12.27 13.22 -2.88
CA ASP A 78 11.88 12.71 -4.21
C ASP A 78 12.90 11.71 -4.78
N ARG A 79 13.84 11.22 -3.95
CA ARG A 79 14.94 10.37 -4.38
C ARG A 79 14.90 9.02 -3.71
N VAL A 80 15.19 7.97 -4.47
CA VAL A 80 15.49 6.66 -3.91
C VAL A 80 16.93 6.68 -3.42
N VAL A 81 17.13 6.59 -2.11
CA VAL A 81 18.47 6.65 -1.49
C VAL A 81 19.07 5.28 -1.26
N ASP A 82 18.25 4.24 -1.21
CA ASP A 82 18.72 2.87 -1.06
C ASP A 82 17.64 1.89 -1.50
N THR A 83 18.04 0.66 -1.76
CA THR A 83 17.14 -0.45 -2.04
C THR A 83 17.60 -1.63 -1.20
N VAL A 84 16.70 -2.16 -0.38
CA VAL A 84 17.04 -3.23 0.58
C VAL A 84 16.19 -4.47 0.30
N PRO A 85 16.73 -5.68 0.52
CA PRO A 85 15.97 -6.91 0.35
C PRO A 85 14.98 -7.11 1.49
N THR A 86 13.88 -7.80 1.18
CA THR A 86 12.90 -8.25 2.16
C THR A 86 13.17 -9.72 2.52
N TYR A 87 12.32 -10.30 3.36
CA TYR A 87 12.38 -11.74 3.67
C TYR A 87 12.27 -12.57 2.39
N ARG A 88 11.36 -12.20 1.50
CA ARG A 88 11.18 -12.88 0.23
C ARG A 88 12.42 -12.73 -0.66
N GLY A 89 12.97 -11.54 -0.73
CA GLY A 89 14.17 -11.28 -1.53
C GLY A 89 15.39 -12.06 -1.06
N GLU A 90 15.49 -12.32 0.24
CA GLU A 90 16.55 -13.15 0.82
C GLU A 90 16.22 -14.64 0.82
N GLY A 91 14.99 -15.01 0.46
CA GLY A 91 14.55 -16.40 0.51
C GLY A 91 14.38 -16.94 1.92
N ARG A 92 14.02 -16.06 2.88
CA ARG A 92 13.92 -16.43 4.30
C ARG A 92 12.54 -16.17 4.85
N THR A 93 12.15 -16.97 5.81
CA THR A 93 10.96 -16.77 6.64
C THR A 93 11.40 -16.77 8.09
N PHE A 94 11.12 -15.67 8.76
CA PHE A 94 11.48 -15.50 10.17
C PHE A 94 10.25 -15.75 11.04
N LEU A 95 10.01 -16.97 11.39
CA LEU A 95 8.88 -17.39 12.23
C LEU A 95 9.30 -17.65 13.67
#